data_de051fc5ec2bc0fabb64fa3f9eb25c48
#
_entry.id   de051fc5ec2bc0fabb64fa3f9eb25c48
#
_cell.length_a   1.000
_cell.length_b   1.000
_cell.length_c   1.000
_cell.angle_alpha   90.00
_cell.angle_beta   90.00
_cell.angle_gamma   90.00
#
_symmetry.space_group_name_H-M   'P 1'
#
loop_
_entity.id
_entity.type
_entity.pdbx_description
1 polymer ?
#
loop_
_entity_poly.entity_id
_entity_poly.type
_entity_poly.pdbx_seq_one_letter_code
_entity_poly.pdbx_strand_id
1 'polypeptide(L)'
;MTTTKNQERKRLRELIEKIELAMMVTSHGDELRARPMTTSQVDEDGNIWFFSNEFSAKTEEIKKDQQVNLSYADKSSNSYVSISGTASMVHDPAKINELWSPILKAWFPNGKDDPDMTLIRVVPHSSEFWDSSASKMVQLFKISKAIIKGEAYHEQASEDENIKQDHDK
;
A
#
# COMPACT_ATOMS: atom_id res chain seq x y z
N MET A 1 -21.35 13.68 2.70
CA MET A 1 -20.69 12.37 2.47
C MET A 1 -19.32 12.50 1.80
N THR A 2 -19.09 13.43 0.91
CA THR A 2 -17.77 13.63 0.23
C THR A 2 -16.65 14.06 1.17
N THR A 3 -16.96 14.85 2.20
CA THR A 3 -15.98 15.42 3.14
C THR A 3 -15.29 14.34 4.00
N THR A 4 -16.03 13.35 4.47
CA THR A 4 -15.49 12.28 5.31
C THR A 4 -14.50 11.40 4.55
N LYS A 5 -14.84 10.99 3.31
CA LYS A 5 -13.94 10.17 2.46
C LYS A 5 -12.64 10.88 2.13
N ASN A 6 -12.68 12.19 1.88
CA ASN A 6 -11.47 12.98 1.60
C ASN A 6 -10.58 13.10 2.85
N GLN A 7 -11.18 13.23 4.03
CA GLN A 7 -10.44 13.27 5.30
C GLN A 7 -9.74 11.94 5.57
N GLU A 8 -10.41 10.82 5.31
CA GLU A 8 -9.89 9.48 5.49
C GLU A 8 -8.72 9.18 4.54
N ARG A 9 -8.85 9.53 3.26
CA ARG A 9 -7.76 9.42 2.29
C ARG A 9 -6.55 10.26 2.70
N LYS A 10 -6.79 11.49 3.13
CA LYS A 10 -5.73 12.36 3.64
C LYS A 10 -5.05 11.73 4.84
N ARG A 11 -5.81 11.19 5.80
CA ARG A 11 -5.27 10.54 6.98
C ARG A 11 -4.46 9.29 6.64
N LEU A 12 -4.95 8.45 5.72
CA LEU A 12 -4.24 7.28 5.23
C LEU A 12 -2.89 7.68 4.61
N ARG A 13 -2.89 8.68 3.74
CA ARG A 13 -1.66 9.21 3.13
C ARG A 13 -0.68 9.69 4.21
N GLU A 14 -1.13 10.50 5.17
CA GLU A 14 -0.31 11.01 6.26
C GLU A 14 0.32 9.87 7.10
N LEU A 15 -0.43 8.79 7.36
CA LEU A 15 0.09 7.62 8.07
C LEU A 15 1.17 6.89 7.26
N ILE A 16 0.94 6.66 5.97
CA ILE A 16 1.90 6.00 5.08
C ILE A 16 3.17 6.83 4.98
N GLU A 17 3.05 8.14 4.72
CA GLU A 17 4.19 9.06 4.60
C GLU A 17 4.97 9.21 5.91
N LYS A 18 4.30 9.14 7.05
CA LYS A 18 4.94 9.18 8.37
C LYS A 18 5.70 7.90 8.70
N ILE A 19 5.11 6.73 8.38
CA ILE A 19 5.70 5.42 8.72
C ILE A 19 6.77 5.05 7.69
N GLU A 20 6.55 5.36 6.42
CA GLU A 20 7.42 5.13 5.26
C GLU A 20 7.71 3.65 4.96
N LEU A 21 8.06 2.85 5.98
CA LEU A 21 8.47 1.45 5.82
C LEU A 21 7.25 0.53 5.83
N ALA A 22 7.02 -0.16 4.71
CA ALA A 22 6.02 -1.20 4.56
C ALA A 22 6.66 -2.59 4.59
N MET A 23 5.95 -3.58 5.13
CA MET A 23 6.15 -4.97 4.76
C MET A 23 5.30 -5.26 3.52
N MET A 24 5.95 -5.43 2.36
CA MET A 24 5.28 -5.81 1.12
C MET A 24 5.20 -7.33 1.04
N VAL A 25 3.98 -7.84 0.93
CA VAL A 25 3.68 -9.27 0.79
C VAL A 25 3.34 -9.57 -0.65
N THR A 26 3.97 -10.58 -1.22
CA THR A 26 3.73 -11.12 -2.56
C THR A 26 3.49 -12.61 -2.50
N SER A 27 2.86 -13.16 -3.53
CA SER A 27 2.64 -14.60 -3.69
C SER A 27 3.83 -15.26 -4.39
N HIS A 28 4.23 -16.43 -3.88
CA HIS A 28 5.23 -17.30 -4.50
C HIS A 28 4.69 -18.74 -4.52
N GLY A 29 3.90 -19.07 -5.53
CA GLY A 29 3.13 -20.31 -5.55
C GLY A 29 2.12 -20.36 -4.40
N ASP A 30 2.22 -21.36 -3.55
CA ASP A 30 1.34 -21.53 -2.38
C ASP A 30 1.84 -20.77 -1.14
N GLU A 31 2.97 -20.06 -1.24
CA GLU A 31 3.57 -19.32 -0.13
C GLU A 31 3.36 -17.82 -0.28
N LEU A 32 3.23 -17.12 0.85
CA LEU A 32 3.30 -15.67 0.94
C LEU A 32 4.66 -15.26 1.45
N ARG A 33 5.30 -14.30 0.77
CA ARG A 33 6.60 -13.76 1.15
C ARG A 33 6.52 -12.29 1.46
N ALA A 34 7.02 -11.89 2.63
CA ALA A 34 7.06 -10.50 3.06
C ALA A 34 8.50 -9.96 3.09
N ARG A 35 8.69 -8.69 2.72
CA ARG A 35 9.97 -7.97 2.83
C ARG A 35 9.74 -6.50 3.10
N PRO A 36 10.70 -5.83 3.79
CA PRO A 36 10.61 -4.40 4.01
C PRO A 36 10.83 -3.62 2.70
N MET A 37 10.00 -2.60 2.48
CA MET A 37 10.07 -1.69 1.34
C MET A 37 9.79 -0.27 1.80
N THR A 38 10.70 0.65 1.48
CA THR A 38 10.51 2.08 1.78
C THR A 38 9.63 2.72 0.72
N THR A 39 8.55 3.33 1.15
CA THR A 39 7.65 4.10 0.29
C THR A 39 8.36 5.36 -0.19
N SER A 40 8.38 5.58 -1.50
CA SER A 40 8.94 6.78 -2.10
C SER A 40 7.92 7.89 -2.24
N GLN A 41 6.67 7.55 -2.54
CA GLN A 41 5.59 8.52 -2.69
C GLN A 41 4.23 7.84 -2.58
N VAL A 42 3.23 8.59 -2.10
CA VAL A 42 1.81 8.37 -2.38
C VAL A 42 1.37 9.49 -3.30
N ASP A 43 1.04 9.20 -4.56
CA ASP A 43 0.67 10.21 -5.54
C ASP A 43 -0.77 10.75 -5.32
N GLU A 44 -1.19 11.71 -6.15
CA GLU A 44 -2.51 12.34 -6.03
C GLU A 44 -3.67 11.38 -6.28
N ASP A 45 -3.43 10.35 -7.11
CA ASP A 45 -4.40 9.28 -7.40
C ASP A 45 -4.44 8.20 -6.30
N GLY A 46 -3.52 8.28 -5.32
CA GLY A 46 -3.40 7.34 -4.22
C GLY A 46 -2.55 6.11 -4.54
N ASN A 47 -1.85 6.09 -5.68
CA ASN A 47 -0.91 5.03 -5.98
C ASN A 47 0.33 5.15 -5.08
N ILE A 48 0.89 4.01 -4.69
CA ILE A 48 2.04 3.94 -3.80
C ILE A 48 3.25 3.47 -4.60
N TRP A 49 4.35 4.22 -4.52
CA TRP A 49 5.53 4.05 -5.33
C TRP A 49 6.73 3.60 -4.52
N PHE A 50 7.48 2.64 -5.09
CA PHE A 50 8.69 2.07 -4.50
C PHE A 50 9.79 1.95 -5.55
N PHE A 51 11.04 2.17 -5.15
CA PHE A 51 12.19 1.74 -5.94
C PHE A 51 12.48 0.26 -5.70
N SER A 52 12.86 -0.45 -6.75
CA SER A 52 13.23 -1.86 -6.68
C SER A 52 14.30 -2.21 -7.71
N ASN A 53 15.00 -3.33 -7.47
CA ASN A 53 15.82 -3.96 -8.50
C ASN A 53 14.91 -4.81 -9.41
N GLU A 54 15.05 -4.64 -10.72
CA GLU A 54 14.29 -5.34 -11.77
C GLU A 54 14.40 -6.87 -11.67
N PHE A 55 15.58 -7.36 -11.25
CA PHE A 55 15.89 -8.79 -11.18
C PHE A 55 15.73 -9.38 -9.78
N SER A 56 15.01 -8.70 -8.90
CA SER A 56 14.75 -9.22 -7.55
C SER A 56 13.64 -10.29 -7.56
N ALA A 57 13.66 -11.15 -6.53
CA ALA A 57 12.63 -12.19 -6.38
C ALA A 57 11.21 -11.60 -6.36
N LYS A 58 11.01 -10.46 -5.68
CA LYS A 58 9.69 -9.81 -5.60
C LYS A 58 9.17 -9.30 -6.95
N THR A 59 10.04 -8.82 -7.84
CA THR A 59 9.64 -8.38 -9.17
C THR A 59 9.19 -9.55 -10.03
N GLU A 60 9.89 -10.69 -9.94
CA GLU A 60 9.47 -11.94 -10.60
C GLU A 60 8.16 -12.50 -10.01
N GLU A 61 7.97 -12.39 -8.71
CA GLU A 61 6.71 -12.77 -8.05
C GLU A 61 5.54 -11.90 -8.53
N ILE A 62 5.73 -10.56 -8.57
CA ILE A 62 4.73 -9.61 -9.07
C ILE A 62 4.39 -9.83 -10.55
N LYS A 63 5.37 -10.20 -11.39
CA LYS A 63 5.10 -10.55 -12.80
C LYS A 63 4.16 -11.75 -12.95
N LYS A 64 4.23 -12.70 -12.02
CA LYS A 64 3.38 -13.91 -12.01
C LYS A 64 2.03 -13.67 -11.36
N ASP A 65 2.01 -12.95 -10.22
CA ASP A 65 0.80 -12.58 -9.49
C ASP A 65 0.94 -11.15 -8.99
N GLN A 66 0.13 -10.26 -9.54
CA GLN A 66 0.17 -8.84 -9.26
C GLN A 66 -0.47 -8.46 -7.91
N GLN A 67 -1.15 -9.39 -7.24
CA GLN A 67 -1.79 -9.09 -5.96
C GLN A 67 -0.73 -8.95 -4.87
N VAL A 68 -0.82 -7.85 -4.13
CA VAL A 68 0.10 -7.55 -3.03
C VAL A 68 -0.66 -7.03 -1.82
N ASN A 69 -0.06 -7.20 -0.65
CA ASN A 69 -0.46 -6.49 0.55
C ASN A 69 0.71 -5.66 1.07
N LEU A 70 0.42 -4.43 1.49
CA LEU A 70 1.35 -3.53 2.17
C LEU A 70 0.89 -3.38 3.62
N SER A 71 1.76 -3.70 4.56
CA SER A 71 1.49 -3.52 5.99
C SER A 71 2.47 -2.52 6.58
N TYR A 72 1.95 -1.45 7.18
CA TYR A 72 2.71 -0.42 7.88
C TYR A 72 2.43 -0.50 9.38
N ALA A 73 3.45 -0.29 10.20
CA ALA A 73 3.33 -0.33 11.65
C ALA A 73 4.20 0.74 12.30
N ASP A 74 3.59 1.61 13.10
CA ASP A 74 4.28 2.52 14.01
C ASP A 74 3.87 2.21 15.46
N LYS A 75 4.71 1.44 16.14
CA LYS A 75 4.49 1.06 17.53
C LYS A 75 4.46 2.27 18.47
N SER A 76 5.20 3.33 18.14
CA SER A 76 5.31 4.52 19.00
C SER A 76 3.99 5.30 19.09
N SER A 77 3.25 5.33 17.98
CA SER A 77 1.93 5.98 17.90
C SER A 77 0.77 4.99 17.89
N ASN A 78 1.01 3.68 18.08
CA ASN A 78 0.01 2.63 17.93
C ASN A 78 -0.81 2.76 16.64
N SER A 79 -0.13 3.08 15.54
CA SER A 79 -0.76 3.27 14.25
C SER A 79 -0.36 2.14 13.30
N TYR A 80 -1.34 1.54 12.65
CA TYR A 80 -1.15 0.41 11.75
C TYR A 80 -1.97 0.64 10.48
N VAL A 81 -1.45 0.19 9.34
CA VAL A 81 -2.15 0.27 8.05
C VAL A 81 -1.97 -1.03 7.31
N SER A 82 -3.05 -1.55 6.73
CA SER A 82 -3.04 -2.67 5.79
C SER A 82 -3.68 -2.26 4.48
N ILE A 83 -3.00 -2.51 3.37
CA ILE A 83 -3.46 -2.13 2.03
C ILE A 83 -3.34 -3.34 1.13
N SER A 84 -4.43 -3.75 0.51
CA SER A 84 -4.41 -4.71 -0.59
C SER A 84 -4.50 -3.98 -1.92
N GLY A 85 -3.67 -4.37 -2.88
CA GLY A 85 -3.60 -3.69 -4.15
C GLY A 85 -3.01 -4.55 -5.26
N THR A 86 -2.93 -3.95 -6.45
CA THR A 86 -2.28 -4.54 -7.63
C THR A 86 -0.96 -3.83 -7.89
N ALA A 87 0.13 -4.57 -7.90
CA ALA A 87 1.46 -4.06 -8.20
C ALA A 87 1.81 -4.23 -9.67
N SER A 88 2.58 -3.29 -10.22
CA SER A 88 3.17 -3.37 -11.55
C SER A 88 4.54 -2.71 -11.57
N MET A 89 5.46 -3.23 -12.40
CA MET A 89 6.72 -2.56 -12.69
C MET A 89 6.50 -1.42 -13.67
N VAL A 90 7.17 -0.30 -13.43
CA VAL A 90 7.10 0.90 -14.27
C VAL A 90 8.51 1.39 -14.56
N HIS A 91 8.85 1.50 -15.86
CA HIS A 91 10.11 2.05 -16.35
C HIS A 91 9.82 3.41 -16.97
N ASP A 92 9.70 4.43 -16.12
CA ASP A 92 9.45 5.81 -16.55
C ASP A 92 10.58 6.72 -16.04
N PRO A 93 11.48 7.18 -16.94
CA PRO A 93 12.59 8.07 -16.56
C PRO A 93 12.12 9.38 -15.90
N ALA A 94 10.99 9.92 -16.34
CA ALA A 94 10.43 11.14 -15.74
C ALA A 94 10.01 10.90 -14.29
N LYS A 95 9.32 9.78 -14.03
CA LYS A 95 8.91 9.40 -12.68
C LYS A 95 10.10 9.03 -11.80
N ILE A 96 11.10 8.35 -12.34
CA ILE A 96 12.37 8.07 -11.63
C ILE A 96 13.04 9.40 -11.23
N ASN A 97 13.13 10.37 -12.15
CA ASN A 97 13.71 11.68 -11.85
C ASN A 97 12.95 12.44 -10.76
N GLU A 98 11.63 12.39 -10.79
CA GLU A 98 10.76 13.00 -9.77
C GLU A 98 11.02 12.42 -8.38
N LEU A 99 11.11 11.09 -8.27
CA LEU A 99 11.21 10.39 -7.00
C LEU A 99 12.64 10.20 -6.50
N TRP A 100 13.64 10.49 -7.33
CA TRP A 100 15.03 10.22 -7.00
C TRP A 100 15.52 11.00 -5.78
N SER A 101 16.18 10.28 -4.88
CA SER A 101 16.90 10.83 -3.73
C SER A 101 18.35 10.31 -3.70
N PRO A 102 19.35 11.12 -3.31
CA PRO A 102 20.75 10.70 -3.25
C PRO A 102 21.03 9.46 -2.39
N ILE A 103 20.20 9.21 -1.38
CA ILE A 103 20.32 8.03 -0.51
C ILE A 103 20.13 6.73 -1.30
N LEU A 104 19.40 6.76 -2.42
CA LEU A 104 19.15 5.62 -3.29
C LEU A 104 20.44 5.09 -3.97
N LYS A 105 21.52 5.89 -4.00
CA LYS A 105 22.84 5.41 -4.47
C LYS A 105 23.38 4.24 -3.65
N ALA A 106 22.91 4.03 -2.43
CA ALA A 106 23.29 2.87 -1.63
C ALA A 106 22.82 1.55 -2.27
N TRP A 107 21.71 1.58 -3.02
CA TRP A 107 21.14 0.42 -3.73
C TRP A 107 21.39 0.47 -5.23
N PHE A 108 21.53 1.66 -5.79
CA PHE A 108 21.72 1.93 -7.22
C PHE A 108 22.97 2.79 -7.43
N PRO A 109 24.17 2.18 -7.42
CA PRO A 109 25.43 2.93 -7.47
C PRO A 109 25.61 3.77 -8.73
N ASN A 110 25.01 3.32 -9.86
CA ASN A 110 25.05 4.03 -11.13
C ASN A 110 24.06 5.22 -11.20
N GLY A 111 23.34 5.49 -10.11
CA GLY A 111 22.40 6.61 -10.04
C GLY A 111 21.11 6.36 -10.78
N LYS A 112 20.53 7.44 -11.33
CA LYS A 112 19.22 7.42 -12.01
C LYS A 112 19.17 6.57 -13.27
N ASP A 113 20.33 6.34 -13.89
CA ASP A 113 20.48 5.56 -15.12
C ASP A 113 20.89 4.10 -14.84
N ASP A 114 20.79 3.66 -13.59
CA ASP A 114 21.11 2.28 -13.21
C ASP A 114 20.21 1.30 -13.98
N PRO A 115 20.78 0.38 -14.79
CA PRO A 115 19.99 -0.50 -15.64
C PRO A 115 19.15 -1.51 -14.86
N ASP A 116 19.49 -1.76 -13.60
CA ASP A 116 18.80 -2.71 -12.74
C ASP A 116 17.65 -2.05 -11.97
N MET A 117 17.47 -0.73 -12.13
CA MET A 117 16.45 0.02 -11.42
C MET A 117 15.09 -0.10 -12.09
N THR A 118 14.06 -0.37 -11.31
CA THR A 118 12.65 -0.26 -11.70
C THR A 118 11.84 0.41 -10.60
N LEU A 119 10.69 0.95 -10.95
CA LEU A 119 9.68 1.37 -9.99
C LEU A 119 8.62 0.29 -9.86
N ILE A 120 8.15 0.07 -8.64
CA ILE A 120 6.92 -0.68 -8.38
C ILE A 120 5.83 0.34 -8.05
N ARG A 121 4.75 0.32 -8.82
CA ARG A 121 3.53 1.07 -8.54
C ARG A 121 2.49 0.12 -7.99
N VAL A 122 1.96 0.41 -6.81
CA VAL A 122 0.82 -0.30 -6.22
C VAL A 122 -0.42 0.56 -6.33
N VAL A 123 -1.46 0.03 -6.97
CA VAL A 123 -2.80 0.61 -7.04
C VAL A 123 -3.64 -0.01 -5.94
N PRO A 124 -4.02 0.73 -4.88
CA PRO A 124 -4.83 0.20 -3.78
C PRO A 124 -6.23 -0.19 -4.22
N HIS A 125 -6.73 -1.34 -3.73
CA HIS A 125 -8.12 -1.78 -3.90
C HIS A 125 -8.91 -1.63 -2.60
N SER A 126 -8.26 -1.95 -1.46
CA SER A 126 -8.82 -1.81 -0.12
C SER A 126 -7.75 -1.39 0.87
N SER A 127 -8.14 -0.67 1.88
CA SER A 127 -7.26 -0.25 2.96
C SER A 127 -7.99 -0.26 4.29
N GLU A 128 -7.25 -0.65 5.33
CA GLU A 128 -7.69 -0.59 6.72
C GLU A 128 -6.60 0.11 7.52
N PHE A 129 -6.98 0.95 8.46
CA PHE A 129 -6.02 1.51 9.39
C PHE A 129 -6.55 1.56 10.83
N TRP A 130 -5.64 1.44 11.76
CA TRP A 130 -5.86 1.56 13.19
C TRP A 130 -4.99 2.71 13.70
N ASP A 131 -5.60 3.67 14.35
CA ASP A 131 -4.92 4.85 14.85
C ASP A 131 -5.37 5.14 16.29
N SER A 132 -4.43 5.34 17.20
CA SER A 132 -4.71 5.62 18.61
C SER A 132 -5.46 6.93 18.85
N SER A 133 -5.45 7.85 17.89
CA SER A 133 -6.21 9.11 17.98
C SER A 133 -7.72 8.92 17.77
N ALA A 134 -8.13 7.77 17.22
CA ALA A 134 -9.54 7.42 17.07
C ALA A 134 -9.96 6.46 18.18
N SER A 135 -10.89 6.88 19.02
CA SER A 135 -11.45 6.05 20.12
C SER A 135 -12.20 4.79 19.68
N LYS A 136 -12.21 4.51 18.39
CA LYS A 136 -12.79 3.32 17.74
C LYS A 136 -11.89 2.92 16.58
N MET A 137 -11.67 1.61 16.46
CA MET A 137 -11.09 0.99 15.28
C MET A 137 -11.90 1.44 14.05
N VAL A 138 -11.32 2.31 13.22
CA VAL A 138 -11.98 2.79 12.02
C VAL A 138 -11.61 1.84 10.90
N GLN A 139 -12.53 0.96 10.56
CA GLN A 139 -12.42 0.11 9.39
C GLN A 139 -12.66 0.99 8.15
N LEU A 140 -11.61 1.23 7.38
CA LEU A 140 -11.64 2.14 6.25
C LEU A 140 -11.58 1.41 4.92
N PHE A 141 -12.68 1.48 4.28
CA PHE A 141 -12.99 1.47 2.85
C PHE A 141 -12.19 0.56 1.92
N LYS A 142 -12.93 -0.39 1.36
CA LYS A 142 -12.61 -0.93 0.04
C LYS A 142 -12.55 0.24 -0.94
N ILE A 143 -11.34 0.67 -1.28
CA ILE A 143 -11.12 1.55 -2.43
C ILE A 143 -11.28 0.65 -3.65
N SER A 144 -12.52 0.40 -4.05
CA SER A 144 -12.77 -0.43 -5.21
C SER A 144 -12.39 0.35 -6.48
N LYS A 145 -12.09 -0.39 -7.56
CA LYS A 145 -11.93 0.15 -8.94
C LYS A 145 -13.06 1.10 -9.38
N ALA A 146 -14.21 1.09 -8.68
CA ALA A 146 -15.34 1.99 -8.91
C ALA A 146 -14.98 3.47 -8.81
N ILE A 147 -13.93 3.83 -8.02
CA ILE A 147 -13.50 5.24 -7.92
C ILE A 147 -12.76 5.69 -9.18
N ILE A 148 -12.06 4.78 -9.86
CA ILE A 148 -11.38 5.08 -11.14
C ILE A 148 -12.41 5.22 -12.27
N LYS A 149 -13.59 4.59 -12.17
CA LYS A 149 -14.66 4.61 -13.18
C LYS A 149 -15.86 5.52 -12.87
N GLY A 150 -15.87 6.23 -11.73
CA GLY A 150 -16.99 7.10 -11.35
C GLY A 150 -18.29 6.38 -11.01
N GLU A 151 -18.25 5.06 -10.74
CA GLU A 151 -19.42 4.28 -10.36
C GLU A 151 -19.68 4.37 -8.86
N ALA A 152 -20.96 4.54 -8.47
CA ALA A 152 -21.38 4.63 -7.09
C ALA A 152 -21.17 3.31 -6.34
N TYR A 153 -20.49 3.36 -5.20
CA TYR A 153 -20.28 2.21 -4.30
C TYR A 153 -21.57 1.96 -3.48
N HIS A 154 -22.11 0.75 -3.56
CA HIS A 154 -23.13 0.27 -2.64
C HIS A 154 -22.48 -0.46 -1.46
N GLU A 155 -22.72 0.07 -0.27
CA GLU A 155 -22.27 -0.49 1.00
C GLU A 155 -22.98 -1.84 1.23
N GLN A 156 -22.23 -2.96 1.16
CA GLN A 156 -22.68 -4.20 1.77
C GLN A 156 -22.32 -4.14 3.25
N ALA A 157 -23.35 -4.16 4.10
CA ALA A 157 -23.18 -4.28 5.53
C ALA A 157 -22.33 -5.52 5.86
N SER A 158 -21.30 -5.33 6.65
CA SER A 158 -20.40 -6.39 7.10
C SER A 158 -21.17 -7.38 7.96
N GLU A 159 -21.12 -8.67 7.59
CA GLU A 159 -21.67 -9.81 8.35
C GLU A 159 -20.92 -10.12 9.65
N ASP A 160 -20.17 -9.18 10.22
CA ASP A 160 -19.32 -9.42 11.41
C ASP A 160 -20.02 -9.16 12.77
N GLU A 161 -21.35 -9.01 12.81
CA GLU A 161 -22.09 -8.92 14.09
C GLU A 161 -22.45 -10.27 14.75
N ASN A 162 -22.07 -11.42 14.17
CA ASN A 162 -22.51 -12.73 14.67
C ASN A 162 -21.50 -13.56 15.46
N ILE A 163 -20.38 -12.98 15.96
CA ILE A 163 -19.44 -13.75 16.80
C ILE A 163 -19.48 -13.35 18.29
N LYS A 164 -20.55 -12.74 18.76
CA LYS A 164 -20.73 -12.46 20.19
C LYS A 164 -22.04 -12.96 20.77
N GLN A 165 -22.37 -14.23 20.59
CA GLN A 165 -23.37 -14.90 21.45
C GLN A 165 -23.20 -16.41 21.34
N ASP A 166 -22.21 -17.02 22.04
CA ASP A 166 -22.26 -18.39 22.51
C ASP A 166 -21.09 -18.71 23.47
N HIS A 167 -21.01 -17.97 24.58
CA HIS A 167 -20.28 -18.43 25.75
C HIS A 167 -20.95 -17.90 27.00
N ASP A 168 -22.17 -18.38 27.26
CA ASP A 168 -22.75 -18.46 28.59
C ASP A 168 -23.85 -19.56 28.62
N LYS A 169 -23.40 -20.78 28.87
CA LYS A 169 -24.17 -21.83 29.57
C LYS A 169 -23.24 -22.94 30.05
#